data_f6a2249e69a1038a3b65f67ee45d49c8
#
_entry.id   f6a2249e69a1038a3b65f67ee45d49c8
#
_cell.length_a   1.000
_cell.length_b   1.000
_cell.length_c   1.000
_cell.angle_alpha   90.00
_cell.angle_beta   90.00
_cell.angle_gamma   90.00
#
_symmetry.space_group_name_H-M   'P 1'
#
loop_
_entity.id
_entity.type
_entity.pdbx_description
1 polymer ?
#
loop_
_entity_poly.entity_id
_entity_poly.type
_entity_poly.pdbx_seq_one_letter_code
_entity_poly.pdbx_strand_id
1 'polypeptide(L)'
;MGMSDGSGELDLENVTAPQDDVEKWVIATYAMWSEYYSEGNWQYIAGSPVKEENAANMQLMLSRDWEINNKEDLQDTLMFLTALYEDREDVDMEDIETGAWDLCRACQILGMAFVAGIISREEMMNASLMVCCLMQLYYPSWMHLYSSYIKGYREWRLGEGDEEDEEALEAVEEREQIVRKLLIMPGGPCSIPWNLELPFEEDEEEE
;
A
#
# COMPACT_ATOMS: atom_id res chain seq x y z
N MET A 1 -51.57 -3.60 -2.79
CA MET A 1 -50.43 -4.23 -3.48
C MET A 1 -49.35 -3.14 -3.53
N GLY A 2 -48.59 -3.00 -2.44
CA GLY A 2 -47.51 -2.06 -2.33
C GLY A 2 -46.21 -2.74 -2.75
N MET A 3 -45.62 -2.31 -3.86
CA MET A 3 -44.26 -2.67 -4.22
C MET A 3 -43.33 -1.91 -3.28
N SER A 4 -42.69 -2.61 -2.36
CA SER A 4 -41.54 -2.13 -1.60
C SER A 4 -40.38 -2.04 -2.58
N ASP A 5 -40.03 -0.82 -2.92
CA ASP A 5 -38.81 -0.50 -3.64
C ASP A 5 -37.65 -0.65 -2.65
N GLY A 6 -37.10 -1.85 -2.63
CA GLY A 6 -35.89 -2.16 -1.86
C GLY A 6 -34.64 -1.71 -2.61
N SER A 7 -34.45 -0.39 -2.73
CA SER A 7 -33.12 0.16 -2.99
C SER A 7 -32.31 -0.03 -1.70
N GLY A 8 -31.70 -1.22 -1.56
CA GLY A 8 -30.68 -1.42 -0.56
C GLY A 8 -29.59 -0.38 -0.83
N GLU A 9 -29.49 0.61 0.04
CA GLU A 9 -28.34 1.49 0.14
C GLU A 9 -27.13 0.55 0.32
N LEU A 10 -26.32 0.43 -0.72
CA LEU A 10 -25.04 -0.28 -0.63
C LEU A 10 -24.28 0.39 0.51
N ASP A 11 -24.03 -0.35 1.57
CA ASP A 11 -23.21 0.09 2.69
C ASP A 11 -21.78 0.28 2.16
N LEU A 12 -21.50 1.50 1.68
CA LEU A 12 -20.24 1.86 1.03
C LEU A 12 -19.03 1.69 1.95
N GLU A 13 -19.25 1.65 3.28
CA GLU A 13 -18.20 1.39 4.27
C GLU A 13 -17.65 -0.05 4.19
N ASN A 14 -18.43 -0.99 3.68
CA ASN A 14 -18.04 -2.40 3.55
C ASN A 14 -17.48 -2.78 2.17
N VAL A 15 -17.50 -1.87 1.20
CA VAL A 15 -16.96 -2.12 -0.13
C VAL A 15 -15.46 -1.84 -0.15
N THR A 16 -14.67 -2.79 -0.65
CA THR A 16 -13.21 -2.66 -0.80
C THR A 16 -12.78 -2.22 -2.21
N ALA A 17 -13.71 -2.12 -3.14
CA ALA A 17 -13.43 -1.56 -4.46
C ALA A 17 -13.12 -0.05 -4.36
N PRO A 18 -12.15 0.46 -5.15
CA PRO A 18 -11.84 1.89 -5.18
C PRO A 18 -13.02 2.68 -5.74
N GLN A 19 -13.27 3.85 -5.15
CA GLN A 19 -14.38 4.74 -5.52
C GLN A 19 -14.00 5.70 -6.64
N ASP A 20 -12.71 6.04 -6.76
CA ASP A 20 -12.19 7.00 -7.74
C ASP A 20 -10.76 6.65 -8.17
N ASP A 21 -10.15 7.53 -8.95
CA ASP A 21 -8.79 7.33 -9.44
C ASP A 21 -7.72 7.60 -8.38
N VAL A 22 -8.02 8.40 -7.34
CA VAL A 22 -7.13 8.64 -6.20
C VAL A 22 -6.98 7.38 -5.37
N GLU A 23 -8.08 6.73 -5.03
CA GLU A 23 -8.04 5.44 -4.33
C GLU A 23 -7.37 4.35 -5.15
N LYS A 24 -7.59 4.31 -6.48
CA LYS A 24 -6.87 3.39 -7.37
C LYS A 24 -5.37 3.66 -7.35
N TRP A 25 -4.95 4.93 -7.30
CA TRP A 25 -3.55 5.31 -7.19
C TRP A 25 -2.93 4.79 -5.89
N VAL A 26 -3.62 4.98 -4.76
CA VAL A 26 -3.22 4.42 -3.46
C VAL A 26 -3.06 2.90 -3.53
N ILE A 27 -4.07 2.19 -4.05
CA ILE A 27 -4.04 0.73 -4.18
C ILE A 27 -2.88 0.28 -5.09
N ALA A 28 -2.58 1.04 -6.14
CA ALA A 28 -1.48 0.75 -7.05
C ALA A 28 -0.12 0.74 -6.33
N THR A 29 0.08 1.50 -5.25
CA THR A 29 1.36 1.53 -4.53
C THR A 29 1.79 0.18 -3.96
N TYR A 30 0.82 -0.68 -3.61
CA TYR A 30 1.07 -2.02 -3.06
C TYR A 30 0.46 -3.15 -3.91
N ALA A 31 0.13 -2.87 -5.16
CA ALA A 31 -0.47 -3.87 -6.06
C ALA A 31 0.40 -5.14 -6.23
N MET A 32 1.74 -5.00 -6.15
CA MET A 32 2.65 -6.15 -6.21
C MET A 32 2.46 -7.10 -5.02
N TRP A 33 2.15 -6.58 -3.84
CA TRP A 33 1.85 -7.40 -2.67
C TRP A 33 0.49 -8.08 -2.84
N SER A 34 -0.53 -7.33 -3.26
CA SER A 34 -1.87 -7.87 -3.48
C SER A 34 -1.88 -8.94 -4.57
N GLU A 35 -1.12 -8.75 -5.65
CA GLU A 35 -0.99 -9.76 -6.72
C GLU A 35 -0.35 -11.05 -6.21
N TYR A 36 0.65 -10.94 -5.33
CA TYR A 36 1.34 -12.07 -4.74
C TYR A 36 0.46 -12.88 -3.78
N TYR A 37 -0.25 -12.19 -2.87
CA TYR A 37 -0.99 -12.85 -1.79
C TYR A 37 -2.46 -13.15 -2.11
N SER A 38 -3.08 -12.47 -3.08
CA SER A 38 -4.51 -12.55 -3.35
C SER A 38 -4.87 -12.99 -4.78
N GLU A 39 -3.95 -13.66 -5.47
CA GLU A 39 -4.18 -14.28 -6.77
C GLU A 39 -4.82 -13.33 -7.81
N GLY A 40 -4.33 -12.08 -7.87
CA GLY A 40 -4.79 -11.11 -8.86
C GLY A 40 -5.87 -10.15 -8.40
N ASN A 41 -6.22 -10.11 -7.13
CA ASN A 41 -7.18 -9.15 -6.57
C ASN A 41 -6.58 -7.77 -6.25
N TRP A 42 -5.54 -7.37 -6.96
CA TRP A 42 -4.83 -6.09 -6.76
C TRP A 42 -5.75 -4.86 -6.91
N GLN A 43 -6.88 -4.98 -7.58
CA GLN A 43 -7.84 -3.90 -7.78
C GLN A 43 -8.70 -3.59 -6.54
N TYR A 44 -8.56 -4.34 -5.47
CA TYR A 44 -9.29 -4.13 -4.22
C TYR A 44 -8.34 -3.66 -3.11
N ILE A 45 -8.88 -2.90 -2.14
CA ILE A 45 -8.12 -2.51 -0.95
C ILE A 45 -7.60 -3.76 -0.25
N ALA A 46 -6.30 -3.79 0.00
CA ALA A 46 -5.55 -4.92 0.55
C ALA A 46 -5.81 -6.26 -0.17
N GLY A 47 -6.10 -6.23 -1.48
CA GLY A 47 -6.40 -7.43 -2.25
C GLY A 47 -7.65 -8.20 -1.80
N SER A 48 -8.55 -7.56 -1.07
CA SER A 48 -9.70 -8.20 -0.41
C SER A 48 -11.01 -7.79 -1.06
N PRO A 49 -11.58 -8.59 -1.97
CA PRO A 49 -12.85 -8.25 -2.66
C PRO A 49 -14.04 -8.17 -1.71
N VAL A 50 -14.00 -8.83 -0.54
CA VAL A 50 -15.07 -8.83 0.47
C VAL A 50 -14.46 -8.52 1.84
N LYS A 51 -14.88 -7.38 2.45
CA LYS A 51 -14.30 -6.89 3.71
C LYS A 51 -14.59 -7.81 4.90
N GLU A 52 -15.85 -8.14 5.14
CA GLU A 52 -16.25 -8.92 6.31
C GLU A 52 -15.62 -10.33 6.33
N GLU A 53 -15.55 -10.97 5.17
CA GLU A 53 -14.98 -12.31 5.03
C GLU A 53 -13.46 -12.31 5.32
N ASN A 54 -12.76 -11.23 4.98
CA ASN A 54 -11.31 -11.12 5.10
C ASN A 54 -10.84 -10.42 6.38
N ALA A 55 -11.75 -9.80 7.15
CA ALA A 55 -11.39 -9.00 8.33
C ALA A 55 -10.55 -9.78 9.36
N ALA A 56 -10.98 -10.99 9.72
CA ALA A 56 -10.27 -11.82 10.70
C ALA A 56 -8.88 -12.24 10.22
N ASN A 57 -8.73 -12.53 8.91
CA ASN A 57 -7.44 -12.87 8.33
C ASN A 57 -6.49 -11.67 8.36
N MET A 58 -6.97 -10.47 8.02
CA MET A 58 -6.18 -9.25 8.07
C MET A 58 -5.78 -8.89 9.50
N GLN A 59 -6.68 -9.03 10.48
CA GLN A 59 -6.34 -8.87 11.91
C GLN A 59 -5.23 -9.82 12.33
N LEU A 60 -5.33 -11.10 11.94
CA LEU A 60 -4.31 -12.09 12.26
C LEU A 60 -2.94 -11.74 11.65
N MET A 61 -2.92 -11.34 10.38
CA MET A 61 -1.68 -10.95 9.70
C MET A 61 -1.05 -9.70 10.34
N LEU A 62 -1.86 -8.67 10.62
CA LEU A 62 -1.39 -7.45 11.28
C LEU A 62 -0.81 -7.75 12.67
N SER A 63 -1.51 -8.58 13.46
CA SER A 63 -1.04 -8.95 14.81
C SER A 63 0.23 -9.80 14.78
N ARG A 64 0.29 -10.80 13.89
CA ARG A 64 1.40 -11.75 13.82
C ARG A 64 2.67 -11.17 13.21
N ASP A 65 2.52 -10.41 12.11
CA ASP A 65 3.65 -10.01 11.26
C ASP A 65 4.12 -8.58 11.57
N TRP A 66 3.26 -7.77 12.22
CA TRP A 66 3.50 -6.35 12.49
C TRP A 66 3.25 -5.93 13.94
N GLU A 67 2.77 -6.84 14.79
CA GLU A 67 2.38 -6.56 16.18
C GLU A 67 1.27 -5.49 16.29
N ILE A 68 0.54 -5.21 15.21
CA ILE A 68 -0.54 -4.22 15.15
C ILE A 68 -1.86 -4.84 15.60
N ASN A 69 -2.41 -4.37 16.74
CA ASN A 69 -3.66 -4.83 17.32
C ASN A 69 -4.71 -3.71 17.46
N ASN A 70 -4.28 -2.46 17.37
CA ASN A 70 -5.09 -1.26 17.53
C ASN A 70 -4.50 -0.07 16.76
N LYS A 71 -5.14 1.10 16.87
CA LYS A 71 -4.71 2.32 16.16
C LYS A 71 -3.35 2.85 16.66
N GLU A 72 -3.03 2.72 17.93
CA GLU A 72 -1.78 3.20 18.51
C GLU A 72 -0.61 2.39 17.93
N ASP A 73 -0.71 1.04 17.93
CA ASP A 73 0.30 0.17 17.32
C ASP A 73 0.48 0.48 15.82
N LEU A 74 -0.64 0.77 15.12
CA LEU A 74 -0.59 1.16 13.70
C LEU A 74 0.17 2.48 13.49
N GLN A 75 -0.08 3.49 14.32
CA GLN A 75 0.60 4.78 14.24
C GLN A 75 2.10 4.64 14.47
N ASP A 76 2.51 3.89 15.50
CA ASP A 76 3.92 3.64 15.80
C ASP A 76 4.62 2.93 14.61
N THR A 77 3.94 1.95 14.00
CA THR A 77 4.48 1.26 12.82
C THR A 77 4.59 2.20 11.60
N LEU A 78 3.61 3.05 11.38
CA LEU A 78 3.67 4.04 10.29
C LEU A 78 4.82 5.03 10.51
N MET A 79 4.98 5.57 11.71
CA MET A 79 6.10 6.44 12.06
C MET A 79 7.44 5.75 11.77
N PHE A 80 7.60 4.49 12.16
CA PHE A 80 8.80 3.72 11.85
C PHE A 80 9.04 3.58 10.34
N LEU A 81 8.01 3.25 9.55
CA LEU A 81 8.14 3.05 8.10
C LEU A 81 8.37 4.36 7.31
N THR A 82 8.00 5.50 7.90
CA THR A 82 8.19 6.82 7.27
C THR A 82 9.30 7.66 7.90
N ALA A 83 9.96 7.17 8.95
CA ALA A 83 10.97 7.88 9.72
C ALA A 83 12.10 8.49 8.86
N LEU A 84 12.50 7.77 7.81
CA LEU A 84 13.50 8.24 6.85
C LEU A 84 13.13 9.58 6.17
N TYR A 85 11.83 9.87 6.06
CA TYR A 85 11.29 11.01 5.32
C TYR A 85 10.79 12.14 6.23
N GLU A 86 10.96 12.03 7.55
CA GLU A 86 10.58 13.09 8.51
C GLU A 86 11.40 14.36 8.32
N ASP A 87 12.71 14.21 8.09
CA ASP A 87 13.59 15.34 7.77
C ASP A 87 13.95 15.31 6.28
N ARG A 88 13.19 16.09 5.48
CA ARG A 88 13.31 16.13 4.02
C ARG A 88 14.69 16.62 3.55
N GLU A 89 15.48 17.32 4.40
CA GLU A 89 16.79 17.82 4.06
C GLU A 89 17.87 16.74 4.17
N ASP A 90 17.63 15.70 4.96
CA ASP A 90 18.59 14.62 5.24
C ASP A 90 18.40 13.37 4.37
N VAL A 91 17.33 13.29 3.56
CA VAL A 91 17.08 12.13 2.66
C VAL A 91 18.11 12.12 1.53
N ASP A 92 18.94 11.10 1.47
CA ASP A 92 19.94 10.96 0.43
C ASP A 92 19.52 10.03 -0.72
N MET A 93 20.39 9.90 -1.73
CA MET A 93 20.10 9.08 -2.91
C MET A 93 20.12 7.57 -2.61
N GLU A 94 20.89 7.13 -1.62
CA GLU A 94 20.97 5.73 -1.21
C GLU A 94 19.68 5.32 -0.52
N ASP A 95 19.14 6.20 0.34
CA ASP A 95 17.84 6.02 0.99
C ASP A 95 16.69 5.92 -0.02
N ILE A 96 16.68 6.77 -1.05
CA ILE A 96 15.67 6.73 -2.11
C ILE A 96 15.76 5.43 -2.92
N GLU A 97 16.95 4.85 -3.08
CA GLU A 97 17.13 3.63 -3.87
C GLU A 97 16.38 2.41 -3.31
N THR A 98 16.11 2.36 -2.02
CA THR A 98 15.47 1.22 -1.32
C THR A 98 14.22 1.60 -0.56
N GLY A 99 14.02 2.88 -0.26
CA GLY A 99 12.97 3.37 0.64
C GLY A 99 11.54 3.17 0.16
N ALA A 100 11.29 2.94 -1.14
CA ALA A 100 9.95 2.59 -1.61
C ALA A 100 9.43 1.28 -1.00
N TRP A 101 10.33 0.39 -0.53
CA TRP A 101 9.93 -0.81 0.19
C TRP A 101 9.11 -0.48 1.44
N ASP A 102 9.54 0.50 2.22
CA ASP A 102 8.85 0.93 3.42
C ASP A 102 7.59 1.74 3.11
N LEU A 103 7.65 2.69 2.19
CA LEU A 103 6.48 3.49 1.80
C LEU A 103 5.35 2.62 1.24
N CYS A 104 5.65 1.65 0.38
CA CYS A 104 4.64 0.72 -0.15
C CYS A 104 4.03 -0.15 0.95
N ARG A 105 4.83 -0.58 1.95
CA ARG A 105 4.34 -1.32 3.12
C ARG A 105 3.46 -0.45 4.02
N ALA A 106 3.78 0.83 4.19
CA ALA A 106 2.93 1.76 4.94
C ALA A 106 1.52 1.84 4.33
N CYS A 107 1.39 2.03 3.01
CA CYS A 107 0.09 2.00 2.34
C CYS A 107 -0.60 0.63 2.41
N GLN A 108 0.16 -0.47 2.30
CA GLN A 108 -0.34 -1.84 2.42
C GLN A 108 -0.98 -2.09 3.79
N ILE A 109 -0.28 -1.78 4.90
CA ILE A 109 -0.80 -2.01 6.25
C ILE A 109 -1.99 -1.11 6.57
N LEU A 110 -2.05 0.11 6.03
CA LEU A 110 -3.23 0.97 6.12
C LEU A 110 -4.44 0.32 5.46
N GLY A 111 -4.30 -0.22 4.25
CA GLY A 111 -5.35 -0.98 3.59
C GLY A 111 -5.78 -2.22 4.38
N MET A 112 -4.82 -2.97 4.94
CA MET A 112 -5.10 -4.12 5.80
C MET A 112 -5.83 -3.71 7.09
N ALA A 113 -5.44 -2.60 7.72
CA ALA A 113 -6.06 -2.06 8.93
C ALA A 113 -7.52 -1.63 8.68
N PHE A 114 -7.82 -1.06 7.51
CA PHE A 114 -9.19 -0.79 7.10
C PHE A 114 -10.01 -2.07 6.93
N VAL A 115 -9.49 -3.08 6.23
CA VAL A 115 -10.20 -4.37 6.05
C VAL A 115 -10.40 -5.05 7.40
N ALA A 116 -9.41 -5.01 8.29
CA ALA A 116 -9.48 -5.53 9.65
C ALA A 116 -10.49 -4.79 10.55
N GLY A 117 -10.92 -3.59 10.19
CA GLY A 117 -11.83 -2.77 10.98
C GLY A 117 -11.15 -1.99 12.11
N ILE A 118 -9.82 -1.84 12.08
CA ILE A 118 -9.03 -1.05 13.04
C ILE A 118 -9.25 0.45 12.78
N ILE A 119 -9.32 0.85 11.50
CA ILE A 119 -9.54 2.23 11.07
C ILE A 119 -10.69 2.32 10.06
N SER A 120 -11.26 3.51 9.92
CA SER A 120 -12.25 3.81 8.88
C SER A 120 -11.60 3.97 7.50
N ARG A 121 -12.42 4.00 6.44
CA ARG A 121 -11.94 4.27 5.07
C ARG A 121 -11.32 5.66 4.95
N GLU A 122 -11.95 6.65 5.58
CA GLU A 122 -11.47 8.03 5.61
C GLU A 122 -10.09 8.13 6.28
N GLU A 123 -9.91 7.51 7.44
CA GLU A 123 -8.62 7.46 8.13
C GLU A 123 -7.54 6.75 7.29
N MET A 124 -7.90 5.63 6.65
CA MET A 124 -7.00 4.92 5.73
C MET A 124 -6.56 5.82 4.58
N MET A 125 -7.51 6.51 3.93
CA MET A 125 -7.20 7.36 2.78
C MET A 125 -6.36 8.57 3.18
N ASN A 126 -6.72 9.28 4.25
CA ASN A 126 -5.95 10.44 4.71
C ASN A 126 -4.51 10.06 5.03
N ALA A 127 -4.28 8.98 5.79
CA ALA A 127 -2.95 8.52 6.09
C ALA A 127 -2.20 8.02 4.84
N SER A 128 -2.87 7.31 3.93
CA SER A 128 -2.25 6.84 2.69
C SER A 128 -1.84 7.99 1.77
N LEU A 129 -2.62 9.06 1.69
CA LEU A 129 -2.32 10.23 0.87
C LEU A 129 -1.04 10.94 1.34
N MET A 130 -0.79 11.05 2.65
CA MET A 130 0.47 11.56 3.18
C MET A 130 1.67 10.77 2.64
N VAL A 131 1.60 9.44 2.71
CA VAL A 131 2.66 8.55 2.21
C VAL A 131 2.79 8.64 0.68
N CYS A 132 1.67 8.73 -0.04
CA CYS A 132 1.64 8.86 -1.50
C CYS A 132 2.27 10.17 -1.99
N CYS A 133 2.10 11.28 -1.24
CA CYS A 133 2.76 12.55 -1.53
C CYS A 133 4.29 12.41 -1.42
N LEU A 134 4.80 11.68 -0.41
CA LEU A 134 6.23 11.36 -0.32
C LEU A 134 6.68 10.54 -1.53
N MET A 135 5.91 9.54 -1.94
CA MET A 135 6.24 8.76 -3.14
C MET A 135 6.33 9.63 -4.40
N GLN A 136 5.39 10.55 -4.63
CA GLN A 136 5.44 11.47 -5.79
C GLN A 136 6.60 12.46 -5.68
N LEU A 137 7.00 12.86 -4.48
CA LEU A 137 8.13 13.76 -4.26
C LEU A 137 9.46 13.11 -4.64
N TYR A 138 9.68 11.86 -4.25
CA TYR A 138 10.99 11.19 -4.40
C TYR A 138 11.09 10.30 -5.63
N TYR A 139 9.98 9.86 -6.21
CA TYR A 139 9.98 8.96 -7.38
C TYR A 139 9.28 9.61 -8.59
N PRO A 140 9.91 9.61 -9.76
CA PRO A 140 9.33 10.28 -10.94
C PRO A 140 8.30 9.43 -11.70
N SER A 141 8.13 8.16 -11.37
CA SER A 141 7.19 7.26 -12.05
C SER A 141 6.97 5.95 -11.31
N TRP A 142 5.92 5.20 -11.69
CA TRP A 142 5.69 3.83 -11.21
C TRP A 142 6.90 2.91 -11.38
N MET A 143 7.63 3.05 -12.48
CA MET A 143 8.82 2.24 -12.73
C MET A 143 9.92 2.53 -11.69
N HIS A 144 10.14 3.79 -11.33
CA HIS A 144 11.14 4.13 -10.32
C HIS A 144 10.71 3.68 -8.94
N LEU A 145 9.44 3.90 -8.55
CA LEU A 145 8.90 3.42 -7.29
C LEU A 145 9.07 1.90 -7.16
N TYR A 146 8.63 1.14 -8.16
CA TYR A 146 8.69 -0.32 -8.11
C TYR A 146 10.12 -0.87 -8.21
N SER A 147 11.03 -0.17 -8.89
CA SER A 147 12.44 -0.53 -8.92
C SER A 147 13.09 -0.36 -7.55
N SER A 148 12.81 0.75 -6.85
CA SER A 148 13.25 0.98 -5.47
C SER A 148 12.63 -0.05 -4.52
N TYR A 149 11.33 -0.33 -4.64
CA TYR A 149 10.66 -1.38 -3.86
C TYR A 149 11.37 -2.74 -3.98
N ILE A 150 11.73 -3.17 -5.20
CA ILE A 150 12.42 -4.46 -5.40
C ILE A 150 13.81 -4.46 -4.79
N LYS A 151 14.55 -3.34 -4.88
CA LYS A 151 15.86 -3.23 -4.23
C LYS A 151 15.74 -3.38 -2.71
N GLY A 152 14.85 -2.63 -2.06
CA GLY A 152 14.63 -2.72 -0.62
C GLY A 152 14.12 -4.11 -0.19
N TYR A 153 13.20 -4.72 -0.96
CA TYR A 153 12.76 -6.09 -0.71
C TYR A 153 13.91 -7.09 -0.79
N ARG A 154 14.79 -6.94 -1.79
CA ARG A 154 15.99 -7.79 -1.97
C ARG A 154 16.95 -7.66 -0.79
N GLU A 155 17.27 -6.43 -0.37
CA GLU A 155 18.13 -6.17 0.78
C GLU A 155 17.55 -6.76 2.06
N TRP A 156 16.25 -6.55 2.31
CA TRP A 156 15.57 -7.15 3.44
C TRP A 156 15.60 -8.69 3.40
N ARG A 157 15.41 -9.29 2.21
CA ARG A 157 15.26 -10.74 2.08
C ARG A 157 16.59 -11.46 2.17
N LEU A 158 17.66 -10.89 1.61
CA LEU A 158 19.00 -11.49 1.60
C LEU A 158 19.81 -11.15 2.85
N GLY A 159 19.47 -10.05 3.57
CA GLY A 159 20.25 -9.58 4.73
C GLY A 159 21.71 -9.26 4.40
N GLU A 160 22.51 -9.04 5.44
CA GLU A 160 23.95 -8.87 5.30
C GLU A 160 24.62 -10.25 5.19
N GLY A 161 24.87 -10.73 3.96
CA GLY A 161 25.79 -11.83 3.74
C GLY A 161 25.23 -13.12 3.17
N ASP A 162 23.94 -13.23 2.89
CA ASP A 162 23.33 -14.45 2.33
C ASP A 162 23.00 -14.32 0.83
N GLU A 163 23.95 -13.84 0.03
CA GLU A 163 23.79 -13.80 -1.44
C GLU A 163 23.63 -15.21 -2.08
N GLU A 164 23.83 -16.29 -1.31
CA GLU A 164 23.74 -17.68 -1.74
C GLU A 164 22.43 -18.37 -1.29
N ASP A 165 21.51 -17.68 -0.59
CA ASP A 165 20.21 -18.25 -0.22
C ASP A 165 19.32 -18.40 -1.47
N GLU A 166 19.27 -19.64 -2.02
CA GLU A 166 18.50 -19.95 -3.22
C GLU A 166 17.00 -19.65 -3.05
N GLU A 167 16.43 -19.89 -1.87
CA GLU A 167 15.01 -19.63 -1.58
C GLU A 167 14.73 -18.11 -1.56
N ALA A 168 15.65 -17.33 -0.97
CA ALA A 168 15.53 -15.88 -0.95
C ALA A 168 15.66 -15.28 -2.37
N LEU A 169 16.59 -15.79 -3.18
CA LEU A 169 16.76 -15.36 -4.56
C LEU A 169 15.54 -15.70 -5.42
N GLU A 170 14.96 -16.89 -5.26
CA GLU A 170 13.74 -17.30 -5.96
C GLU A 170 12.57 -16.39 -5.60
N ALA A 171 12.40 -16.06 -4.30
CA ALA A 171 11.35 -15.13 -3.84
C ALA A 171 11.52 -13.72 -4.42
N VAL A 172 12.75 -13.22 -4.57
CA VAL A 172 13.04 -11.93 -5.21
C VAL A 172 12.69 -11.98 -6.69
N GLU A 173 13.11 -13.05 -7.41
CA GLU A 173 12.82 -13.21 -8.84
C GLU A 173 11.30 -13.28 -9.09
N GLU A 174 10.55 -14.01 -8.28
CA GLU A 174 9.09 -14.07 -8.36
C GLU A 174 8.47 -12.67 -8.19
N ARG A 175 8.94 -11.89 -7.22
CA ARG A 175 8.46 -10.53 -6.99
C ARG A 175 8.79 -9.60 -8.16
N GLU A 176 9.98 -9.72 -8.73
CA GLU A 176 10.36 -8.98 -9.93
C GLU A 176 9.48 -9.32 -11.14
N GLN A 177 9.10 -10.58 -11.32
CA GLN A 177 8.20 -10.99 -12.41
C GLN A 177 6.81 -10.36 -12.24
N ILE A 178 6.29 -10.32 -11.01
CA ILE A 178 5.03 -9.63 -10.70
C ILE A 178 5.12 -8.14 -11.05
N VAL A 179 6.18 -7.47 -10.59
CA VAL A 179 6.37 -6.03 -10.90
C VAL A 179 6.43 -5.78 -12.40
N ARG A 180 7.21 -6.57 -13.15
CA ARG A 180 7.27 -6.46 -14.62
C ARG A 180 5.90 -6.63 -15.27
N LYS A 181 5.10 -7.59 -14.80
CA LYS A 181 3.72 -7.83 -15.27
C LYS A 181 2.84 -6.60 -15.01
N LEU A 182 2.86 -6.06 -13.79
CA LEU A 182 2.01 -4.93 -13.40
C LEU A 182 2.36 -3.64 -14.16
N LEU A 183 3.65 -3.39 -14.40
CA LEU A 183 4.12 -2.21 -15.14
C LEU A 183 3.61 -2.12 -16.59
N ILE A 184 3.39 -3.27 -17.25
CA ILE A 184 2.99 -3.33 -18.66
C ILE A 184 1.55 -3.81 -18.86
N MET A 185 0.82 -4.12 -17.78
CA MET A 185 -0.54 -4.64 -17.84
C MET A 185 -1.51 -3.59 -18.40
N PRO A 186 -2.19 -3.83 -19.54
CA PRO A 186 -3.19 -2.90 -20.04
C PRO A 186 -4.35 -2.75 -19.04
N GLY A 187 -4.66 -1.51 -18.64
CA GLY A 187 -5.67 -1.24 -17.61
C GLY A 187 -5.27 -1.69 -16.20
N GLY A 188 -3.99 -2.04 -16.01
CA GLY A 188 -3.42 -2.43 -14.73
C GLY A 188 -3.16 -1.24 -13.81
N PRO A 189 -2.59 -1.48 -12.60
CA PRO A 189 -2.40 -0.44 -11.59
C PRO A 189 -1.53 0.72 -12.09
N CYS A 190 -0.50 0.43 -12.87
CA CYS A 190 0.40 1.46 -13.42
C CYS A 190 -0.15 2.18 -14.66
N SER A 191 -1.38 1.89 -15.10
CA SER A 191 -2.06 2.65 -16.16
C SER A 191 -2.61 4.00 -15.66
N ILE A 192 -2.71 4.20 -14.35
CA ILE A 192 -3.08 5.47 -13.74
C ILE A 192 -1.90 6.44 -13.87
N PRO A 193 -2.14 7.70 -14.29
CA PRO A 193 -1.07 8.68 -14.41
C PRO A 193 -0.30 8.83 -13.09
N TRP A 194 1.02 8.73 -13.14
CA TRP A 194 1.86 8.91 -11.96
C TRP A 194 1.66 10.27 -11.29
N ASN A 195 1.55 11.31 -12.10
CA ASN A 195 1.36 12.70 -11.70
C ASN A 195 -0.12 13.08 -11.49
N LEU A 196 -0.98 12.11 -11.16
CA LEU A 196 -2.33 12.41 -10.71
C LEU A 196 -2.25 13.37 -9.51
N GLU A 197 -3.04 14.44 -9.53
CA GLU A 197 -3.14 15.35 -8.42
C GLU A 197 -3.79 14.63 -7.23
N LEU A 198 -3.02 14.46 -6.17
CA LEU A 198 -3.49 13.84 -4.93
C LEU A 198 -3.99 14.96 -4.01
N PRO A 199 -5.25 14.90 -3.53
CA PRO A 199 -5.78 15.90 -2.62
C PRO A 199 -5.14 15.70 -1.24
N PHE A 200 -4.16 16.51 -0.94
CA PHE A 200 -3.55 16.58 0.38
C PHE A 200 -3.73 18.02 0.90
N GLU A 201 -4.54 18.17 1.94
CA GLU A 201 -4.64 19.41 2.68
C GLU A 201 -3.51 19.40 3.72
N GLU A 202 -2.46 20.20 3.49
CA GLU A 202 -1.56 20.55 4.59
C GLU A 202 -2.40 21.31 5.61
N ASP A 203 -2.47 20.82 6.85
CA ASP A 203 -3.07 21.60 7.94
C ASP A 203 -2.37 22.95 7.96
N GLU A 204 -3.08 24.02 7.59
CA GLU A 204 -2.59 25.39 7.73
C GLU A 204 -2.32 25.55 9.24
N GLU A 205 -1.04 25.54 9.64
CA GLU A 205 -0.67 25.90 11.01
C GLU A 205 -1.27 27.30 11.27
N GLU A 206 -2.30 27.35 12.10
CA GLU A 206 -2.83 28.62 12.61
C GLU A 206 -1.68 29.34 13.35
N GLU A 207 -1.17 30.41 12.72
CA GLU A 207 -0.20 31.33 13.33
C GLU A 207 -0.77 32.05 14.56
#